data_382c3ea6a0ba4cf20fe77df6d4c7b7c1
#
_entry.id   382c3ea6a0ba4cf20fe77df6d4c7b7c1
#
_cell.length_a   1.000
_cell.length_b   1.000
_cell.length_c   1.000
_cell.angle_alpha   90.00
_cell.angle_beta   90.00
_cell.angle_gamma   90.00
#
_symmetry.space_group_name_H-M   'P 1'
#
loop_
_entity.id
_entity.type
_entity.pdbx_description
1 polymer ?
#
loop_
_entity_poly.entity_id
_entity_poly.type
_entity_poly.pdbx_seq_one_letter_code
_entity_poly.pdbx_strand_id
1 'polypeptide(L)'
;MRRHLLACLAALALASLAACAPAAPADGPVAAVAQALDRLQAKDLDGLRALACEGQEDAVRDLLDLPAAVGSELLPGLDVDALIDAVQVDASGLEAGEPAIDGDVAQVPISGELKVTFDAAALKPILKPALEAQGRAMTDEELDTLLTSLEAYGQSVPVEQVVRLVREDGTWKVCQSELDGTR
;
A
#
# COMPACT_ATOMS: atom_id res chain seq x y z
N MET A 1 36.58 -45.87 32.26
CA MET A 1 35.31 -45.49 31.62
C MET A 1 34.64 -44.22 32.14
N ARG A 2 35.37 -43.30 32.79
CA ARG A 2 34.79 -42.04 33.37
C ARG A 2 35.20 -40.74 32.67
N ARG A 3 36.06 -40.82 31.64
CA ARG A 3 36.62 -39.63 30.95
C ARG A 3 35.89 -39.21 29.67
N HIS A 4 34.97 -40.02 29.15
CA HIS A 4 34.22 -39.69 27.89
C HIS A 4 32.83 -39.10 28.11
N LEU A 5 32.33 -39.03 29.35
CA LEU A 5 31.04 -38.49 29.70
C LEU A 5 31.03 -36.97 29.91
N LEU A 6 32.21 -36.37 30.13
CA LEU A 6 32.32 -34.93 30.34
C LEU A 6 32.53 -34.11 29.07
N ALA A 7 32.84 -34.77 27.94
CA ALA A 7 33.03 -34.09 26.64
C ALA A 7 31.75 -33.82 25.87
N CYS A 8 30.65 -34.55 26.16
CA CYS A 8 29.38 -34.38 25.45
C CYS A 8 28.46 -33.25 26.04
N LEU A 9 28.72 -32.81 27.27
CA LEU A 9 27.92 -31.73 27.93
C LEU A 9 28.36 -30.32 27.57
N ALA A 10 29.56 -30.13 27.01
CA ALA A 10 30.07 -28.83 26.62
C ALA A 10 29.63 -28.42 25.20
N ALA A 11 29.14 -29.35 24.39
CA ALA A 11 28.72 -29.07 22.98
C ALA A 11 27.25 -28.61 22.81
N LEU A 12 26.42 -28.74 23.85
CA LEU A 12 25.00 -28.34 23.78
C LEU A 12 24.72 -26.89 24.23
N ALA A 13 25.72 -26.17 24.76
CA ALA A 13 25.52 -24.82 25.29
C ALA A 13 25.75 -23.70 24.28
N LEU A 14 26.15 -23.98 23.03
CA LEU A 14 26.49 -22.98 22.02
C LEU A 14 25.43 -22.81 20.91
N ALA A 15 24.31 -23.56 20.98
CA ALA A 15 23.29 -23.50 19.92
C ALA A 15 22.11 -22.55 20.20
N SER A 16 22.11 -21.77 21.28
CA SER A 16 20.96 -20.92 21.68
C SER A 16 21.20 -19.42 21.55
N LEU A 17 22.17 -18.99 20.75
CA LEU A 17 22.38 -17.57 20.39
C LEU A 17 21.83 -17.27 18.98
N ALA A 18 20.88 -18.07 18.47
CA ALA A 18 20.14 -17.72 17.30
C ALA A 18 19.15 -16.60 17.61
N ALA A 19 19.61 -15.37 17.35
CA ALA A 19 18.85 -14.24 16.84
C ALA A 19 17.43 -14.04 17.44
N CYS A 20 17.33 -13.50 18.65
CA CYS A 20 16.26 -12.56 18.92
C CYS A 20 16.66 -11.23 18.25
N ALA A 21 16.42 -11.09 16.95
CA ALA A 21 16.19 -9.78 16.41
C ALA A 21 15.01 -9.20 17.23
N PRO A 22 15.14 -8.05 17.90
CA PRO A 22 14.01 -7.45 18.58
C PRO A 22 12.91 -7.27 17.53
N ALA A 23 11.80 -7.97 17.73
CA ALA A 23 10.59 -7.67 16.94
C ALA A 23 10.38 -6.16 17.12
N ALA A 24 10.26 -5.43 16.01
CA ALA A 24 9.93 -4.02 16.05
C ALA A 24 8.72 -3.87 16.99
N PRO A 25 8.73 -2.91 17.93
CA PRO A 25 7.61 -2.76 18.84
C PRO A 25 6.33 -2.60 18.02
N ALA A 26 5.29 -3.33 18.41
CA ALA A 26 4.00 -3.34 17.69
C ALA A 26 3.38 -1.93 17.54
N ASP A 27 3.88 -0.98 18.33
CA ASP A 27 3.43 0.43 18.37
C ASP A 27 4.49 1.41 17.81
N GLY A 28 5.45 0.93 17.04
CA GLY A 28 6.52 1.76 16.47
C GLY A 28 6.12 2.40 15.12
N PRO A 29 6.94 3.39 14.62
CA PRO A 29 6.66 4.05 13.35
C PRO A 29 6.66 3.09 12.16
N VAL A 30 7.50 2.06 12.16
CA VAL A 30 7.51 1.00 11.14
C VAL A 30 6.19 0.21 11.15
N ALA A 31 5.66 -0.09 12.35
CA ALA A 31 4.40 -0.79 12.46
C ALA A 31 3.22 0.07 11.97
N ALA A 32 3.26 1.38 12.18
CA ALA A 32 2.24 2.30 11.65
C ALA A 32 2.27 2.34 10.12
N VAL A 33 3.47 2.34 9.51
CA VAL A 33 3.61 2.23 8.05
C VAL A 33 3.07 0.89 7.55
N ALA A 34 3.43 -0.22 8.18
CA ALA A 34 2.93 -1.54 7.81
C ALA A 34 1.39 -1.60 7.87
N GLN A 35 0.78 -1.06 8.94
CA GLN A 35 -0.67 -0.96 9.04
C GLN A 35 -1.28 -0.12 7.91
N ALA A 36 -0.65 1.00 7.53
CA ALA A 36 -1.14 1.82 6.42
C ALA A 36 -1.08 1.06 5.10
N LEU A 37 -0.01 0.29 4.84
CA LEU A 37 0.10 -0.56 3.65
C LEU A 37 -0.95 -1.68 3.64
N ASP A 38 -1.20 -2.32 4.78
CA ASP A 38 -2.24 -3.34 4.93
C ASP A 38 -3.63 -2.75 4.65
N ARG A 39 -3.93 -1.54 5.17
CA ARG A 39 -5.20 -0.84 4.92
C ARG A 39 -5.35 -0.45 3.45
N LEU A 40 -4.27 0.03 2.82
CA LEU A 40 -4.25 0.33 1.40
C LEU A 40 -4.58 -0.90 0.55
N GLN A 41 -3.94 -2.03 0.85
CA GLN A 41 -4.17 -3.29 0.16
C GLN A 41 -5.59 -3.82 0.37
N ALA A 42 -6.14 -3.63 1.57
CA ALA A 42 -7.52 -3.97 1.91
C ALA A 42 -8.55 -2.96 1.37
N LYS A 43 -8.11 -1.85 0.76
CA LYS A 43 -8.96 -0.71 0.34
C LYS A 43 -9.79 -0.13 1.50
N ASP A 44 -9.27 -0.24 2.71
CA ASP A 44 -9.90 0.27 3.93
C ASP A 44 -9.59 1.76 4.09
N LEU A 45 -10.38 2.59 3.41
CA LEU A 45 -10.21 4.04 3.39
C LEU A 45 -10.43 4.68 4.76
N ASP A 46 -11.37 4.16 5.52
CA ASP A 46 -11.65 4.66 6.87
C ASP A 46 -10.50 4.30 7.81
N GLY A 47 -9.94 3.11 7.67
CA GLY A 47 -8.73 2.70 8.37
C GLY A 47 -7.52 3.55 8.01
N LEU A 48 -7.34 3.92 6.73
CA LEU A 48 -6.29 4.83 6.30
C LEU A 48 -6.45 6.23 6.87
N ARG A 49 -7.67 6.79 6.87
CA ARG A 49 -7.98 8.09 7.50
C ARG A 49 -7.67 8.09 8.99
N ALA A 50 -8.01 7.00 9.68
CA ALA A 50 -7.71 6.86 11.11
C ALA A 50 -6.21 6.84 11.42
N LEU A 51 -5.37 6.50 10.44
CA LEU A 51 -3.90 6.53 10.54
C LEU A 51 -3.30 7.85 10.06
N ALA A 52 -4.06 8.73 9.43
CA ALA A 52 -3.58 10.03 8.97
C ALA A 52 -3.34 11.00 10.14
N CYS A 53 -2.43 11.95 9.94
CA CYS A 53 -2.21 13.04 10.87
C CYS A 53 -3.44 13.96 10.94
N GLU A 54 -3.64 14.60 12.11
CA GLU A 54 -4.73 15.55 12.32
C GLU A 54 -4.74 16.63 11.23
N GLY A 55 -5.89 16.84 10.61
CA GLY A 55 -6.08 17.81 9.53
C GLY A 55 -5.63 17.34 8.15
N GLN A 56 -5.19 16.07 8.01
CA GLN A 56 -4.80 15.47 6.73
C GLN A 56 -5.74 14.32 6.29
N GLU A 57 -6.80 14.09 7.01
CA GLU A 57 -7.79 13.04 6.70
C GLU A 57 -8.44 13.24 5.33
N ASP A 58 -8.65 14.52 4.95
CA ASP A 58 -9.18 14.90 3.63
C ASP A 58 -8.16 14.63 2.51
N ALA A 59 -6.86 14.77 2.77
CA ALA A 59 -5.83 14.47 1.78
C ALA A 59 -5.79 12.99 1.40
N VAL A 60 -6.06 12.09 2.35
CA VAL A 60 -6.23 10.66 2.07
C VAL A 60 -7.45 10.43 1.17
N ARG A 61 -8.53 11.16 1.39
CA ARG A 61 -9.72 11.12 0.54
C ARG A 61 -9.41 11.64 -0.86
N ASP A 62 -8.72 12.77 -0.98
CA ASP A 62 -8.40 13.39 -2.28
C ASP A 62 -7.45 12.51 -3.11
N LEU A 63 -6.52 11.78 -2.47
CA LEU A 63 -5.65 10.80 -3.14
C LEU A 63 -6.46 9.64 -3.77
N LEU A 64 -7.60 9.33 -3.18
CA LEU A 64 -8.47 8.23 -3.59
C LEU A 64 -9.72 8.73 -4.30
N ASP A 65 -9.94 10.04 -4.35
CA ASP A 65 -10.99 10.66 -5.14
C ASP A 65 -10.57 10.68 -6.64
N LEU A 66 -10.43 9.46 -7.17
CA LEU A 66 -10.20 9.24 -8.61
C LEU A 66 -11.18 10.01 -9.50
N PRO A 67 -12.47 10.26 -9.10
CA PRO A 67 -13.37 11.12 -9.84
C PRO A 67 -12.86 12.55 -10.01
N ALA A 68 -12.29 13.11 -8.96
CA ALA A 68 -11.73 14.46 -9.04
C ALA A 68 -10.43 14.47 -9.87
N ALA A 69 -9.61 13.40 -9.77
CA ALA A 69 -8.34 13.28 -10.46
C ALA A 69 -8.50 12.91 -11.96
N VAL A 70 -9.49 12.07 -12.29
CA VAL A 70 -9.77 11.61 -13.68
C VAL A 70 -10.77 12.52 -14.37
N GLY A 71 -11.42 13.42 -13.60
CA GLY A 71 -12.44 14.33 -14.09
C GLY A 71 -13.71 13.60 -14.52
N SER A 72 -14.79 13.82 -13.80
CA SER A 72 -16.14 13.36 -14.19
C SER A 72 -16.54 13.83 -15.61
N GLU A 73 -15.76 14.75 -16.17
CA GLU A 73 -15.92 15.27 -17.54
C GLU A 73 -15.35 14.31 -18.60
N LEU A 74 -14.37 13.45 -18.26
CA LEU A 74 -13.74 12.54 -19.24
C LEU A 74 -14.58 11.31 -19.52
N LEU A 75 -15.35 10.82 -18.55
CA LEU A 75 -16.17 9.62 -18.67
C LEU A 75 -17.53 9.81 -17.98
N PRO A 76 -18.46 10.57 -18.58
CA PRO A 76 -19.80 10.74 -18.02
C PRO A 76 -20.50 9.37 -17.90
N GLY A 77 -21.02 9.09 -16.72
CA GLY A 77 -21.70 7.81 -16.44
C GLY A 77 -20.79 6.68 -15.92
N LEU A 78 -19.49 6.95 -15.67
CA LEU A 78 -18.62 5.99 -15.03
C LEU A 78 -18.99 5.84 -13.55
N ASP A 79 -19.22 4.61 -13.11
CA ASP A 79 -19.34 4.27 -11.69
C ASP A 79 -17.94 4.17 -11.10
N VAL A 80 -17.56 5.20 -10.34
CA VAL A 80 -16.20 5.31 -9.82
C VAL A 80 -15.96 4.40 -8.64
N ASP A 81 -16.97 4.18 -7.78
CA ASP A 81 -16.84 3.28 -6.65
C ASP A 81 -16.59 1.85 -7.17
N ALA A 82 -17.35 1.45 -8.18
CA ALA A 82 -17.15 0.16 -8.85
C ALA A 82 -15.78 0.08 -9.56
N LEU A 83 -15.27 1.20 -10.09
CA LEU A 83 -13.93 1.25 -10.69
C LEU A 83 -12.83 1.05 -9.61
N ILE A 84 -12.96 1.70 -8.45
CA ILE A 84 -12.04 1.51 -7.32
C ILE A 84 -12.06 0.04 -6.87
N ASP A 85 -13.24 -0.57 -6.83
CA ASP A 85 -13.38 -1.98 -6.47
C ASP A 85 -12.69 -2.91 -7.47
N ALA A 86 -12.68 -2.55 -8.75
CA ALA A 86 -12.02 -3.33 -9.80
C ALA A 86 -10.49 -3.19 -9.82
N VAL A 87 -9.93 -2.14 -9.22
CA VAL A 87 -8.46 -1.98 -9.06
C VAL A 87 -7.97 -2.86 -7.93
N GLN A 88 -6.94 -3.65 -8.16
CA GLN A 88 -6.25 -4.42 -7.12
C GLN A 88 -4.88 -3.83 -6.87
N VAL A 89 -4.56 -3.61 -5.60
CA VAL A 89 -3.27 -3.08 -5.15
C VAL A 89 -2.58 -4.15 -4.32
N ASP A 90 -1.39 -4.56 -4.74
CA ASP A 90 -0.54 -5.48 -4.00
C ASP A 90 0.71 -4.73 -3.53
N ALA A 91 0.73 -4.43 -2.25
CA ALA A 91 1.82 -3.74 -1.56
C ALA A 91 2.78 -4.73 -0.85
N SER A 92 2.61 -6.03 -1.02
CA SER A 92 3.43 -7.06 -0.36
C SER A 92 4.91 -7.01 -0.77
N GLY A 93 5.22 -6.37 -1.89
CA GLY A 93 6.58 -6.13 -2.36
C GLY A 93 7.25 -4.89 -1.77
N LEU A 94 6.55 -4.13 -0.90
CA LEU A 94 7.09 -2.94 -0.24
C LEU A 94 7.66 -3.31 1.13
N GLU A 95 8.86 -2.80 1.40
CA GLU A 95 9.56 -2.98 2.67
C GLU A 95 9.78 -1.63 3.34
N ALA A 96 9.47 -1.57 4.64
CA ALA A 96 9.79 -0.42 5.47
C ALA A 96 11.20 -0.60 6.06
N GLY A 97 12.08 0.36 5.81
CA GLY A 97 13.44 0.37 6.31
C GLY A 97 13.58 0.88 7.75
N GLU A 98 14.80 1.10 8.17
CA GLU A 98 15.10 1.59 9.51
C GLU A 98 14.61 3.04 9.70
N PRO A 99 13.80 3.33 10.74
CA PRO A 99 13.26 4.65 10.96
C PRO A 99 14.29 5.60 11.54
N ALA A 100 14.33 6.84 11.06
CA ALA A 100 14.98 7.95 11.74
C ALA A 100 13.97 8.62 12.66
N ILE A 101 14.21 8.62 13.97
CA ILE A 101 13.28 9.15 14.99
C ILE A 101 13.92 10.36 15.67
N ASP A 102 13.19 11.48 15.71
CA ASP A 102 13.54 12.68 16.44
C ASP A 102 12.33 13.15 17.28
N GLY A 103 12.33 12.78 18.55
CA GLY A 103 11.23 13.05 19.47
C GLY A 103 9.92 12.39 19.03
N ASP A 104 8.93 13.21 18.70
CA ASP A 104 7.61 12.78 18.23
C ASP A 104 7.49 12.75 16.70
N VAL A 105 8.59 12.91 15.98
CA VAL A 105 8.63 12.82 14.51
C VAL A 105 9.47 11.62 14.12
N ALA A 106 9.01 10.87 13.12
CA ALA A 106 9.76 9.79 12.50
C ALA A 106 9.73 9.91 10.99
N GLN A 107 10.79 9.41 10.36
CA GLN A 107 10.90 9.23 8.92
C GLN A 107 11.20 7.76 8.66
N VAL A 108 10.36 7.10 7.89
CA VAL A 108 10.48 5.69 7.55
C VAL A 108 10.69 5.58 6.04
N PRO A 109 11.85 5.12 5.58
CA PRO A 109 12.02 4.85 4.16
C PRO A 109 11.19 3.63 3.77
N ILE A 110 10.53 3.71 2.61
CA ILE A 110 9.82 2.60 1.97
C ILE A 110 10.48 2.37 0.62
N SER A 111 10.79 1.13 0.33
CA SER A 111 11.33 0.72 -0.96
C SER A 111 10.73 -0.60 -1.42
N GLY A 112 10.74 -0.83 -2.74
CA GLY A 112 10.25 -2.06 -3.33
C GLY A 112 9.36 -1.84 -4.54
N GLU A 113 8.47 -2.77 -4.80
CA GLU A 113 7.56 -2.73 -5.94
C GLU A 113 6.10 -2.75 -5.47
N LEU A 114 5.33 -1.77 -5.93
CA LEU A 114 3.89 -1.73 -5.81
C LEU A 114 3.29 -2.30 -7.10
N LYS A 115 2.46 -3.33 -7.00
CA LYS A 115 1.75 -3.87 -8.16
C LYS A 115 0.31 -3.36 -8.18
N VAL A 116 -0.09 -2.84 -9.31
CA VAL A 116 -1.47 -2.41 -9.57
C VAL A 116 -2.01 -3.23 -10.73
N THR A 117 -3.08 -3.96 -10.49
CA THR A 117 -3.76 -4.78 -11.50
C THR A 117 -5.24 -4.43 -11.55
N PHE A 118 -5.90 -4.85 -12.61
CA PHE A 118 -7.33 -4.61 -12.83
C PHE A 118 -8.05 -5.93 -12.97
N ASP A 119 -9.21 -6.04 -12.33
CA ASP A 119 -10.12 -7.16 -12.54
C ASP A 119 -10.97 -6.88 -13.80
N ALA A 120 -10.66 -7.55 -14.89
CA ALA A 120 -11.37 -7.39 -16.16
C ALA A 120 -12.86 -7.73 -16.05
N ALA A 121 -13.21 -8.75 -15.26
CA ALA A 121 -14.60 -9.14 -15.07
C ALA A 121 -15.42 -8.07 -14.34
N ALA A 122 -14.79 -7.41 -13.36
CA ALA A 122 -15.38 -6.29 -12.62
C ALA A 122 -15.42 -5.00 -13.47
N LEU A 123 -14.43 -4.76 -14.33
CA LEU A 123 -14.38 -3.58 -15.21
C LEU A 123 -15.39 -3.60 -16.35
N LYS A 124 -15.69 -4.78 -16.90
CA LYS A 124 -16.58 -4.92 -18.09
C LYS A 124 -17.94 -4.24 -17.93
N PRO A 125 -18.72 -4.49 -16.86
CA PRO A 125 -20.02 -3.86 -16.66
C PRO A 125 -19.96 -2.35 -16.41
N ILE A 126 -18.80 -1.83 -16.02
CA ILE A 126 -18.58 -0.41 -15.74
C ILE A 126 -18.21 0.33 -17.02
N LEU A 127 -17.28 -0.22 -17.80
CA LEU A 127 -16.75 0.42 -18.99
C LEU A 127 -17.74 0.40 -20.16
N LYS A 128 -18.50 -0.67 -20.33
CA LYS A 128 -19.44 -0.82 -21.46
C LYS A 128 -20.43 0.34 -21.55
N PRO A 129 -21.24 0.63 -20.50
CA PRO A 129 -22.19 1.75 -20.54
C PRO A 129 -21.50 3.11 -20.67
N ALA A 130 -20.32 3.30 -20.07
CA ALA A 130 -19.57 4.54 -20.17
C ALA A 130 -19.07 4.80 -21.61
N LEU A 131 -18.61 3.77 -22.31
CA LEU A 131 -18.23 3.85 -23.73
C LEU A 131 -19.42 4.10 -24.64
N GLU A 132 -20.54 3.43 -24.40
CA GLU A 132 -21.80 3.64 -25.14
C GLU A 132 -22.30 5.07 -24.97
N ALA A 133 -22.24 5.63 -23.76
CA ALA A 133 -22.62 7.02 -23.50
C ALA A 133 -21.77 8.04 -24.27
N GLN A 134 -20.53 7.67 -24.61
CA GLN A 134 -19.63 8.48 -25.45
C GLN A 134 -19.82 8.25 -26.95
N GLY A 135 -20.78 7.43 -27.34
CA GLY A 135 -20.99 7.05 -28.74
C GLY A 135 -19.95 6.05 -29.27
N ARG A 136 -19.19 5.41 -28.39
CA ARG A 136 -18.22 4.37 -28.70
C ARG A 136 -18.82 3.00 -28.40
N ALA A 137 -19.72 2.54 -29.27
CA ALA A 137 -20.24 1.19 -29.16
C ALA A 137 -19.13 0.19 -29.50
N MET A 138 -18.77 -0.65 -28.52
CA MET A 138 -17.87 -1.80 -28.72
C MET A 138 -18.66 -3.09 -28.56
N THR A 139 -18.31 -4.10 -29.35
CA THR A 139 -18.82 -5.45 -29.17
C THR A 139 -18.22 -6.05 -27.88
N ASP A 140 -18.87 -7.08 -27.30
CA ASP A 140 -18.36 -7.75 -26.13
C ASP A 140 -16.97 -8.37 -26.35
N GLU A 141 -16.69 -8.85 -27.56
CA GLU A 141 -15.41 -9.45 -27.95
C GLU A 141 -14.28 -8.40 -28.03
N GLU A 142 -14.58 -7.21 -28.57
CA GLU A 142 -13.63 -6.10 -28.61
C GLU A 142 -13.30 -5.59 -27.19
N LEU A 143 -14.33 -5.50 -26.35
CA LEU A 143 -14.16 -5.11 -24.96
C LEU A 143 -13.35 -6.15 -24.17
N ASP A 144 -13.61 -7.44 -24.35
CA ASP A 144 -12.85 -8.52 -23.71
C ASP A 144 -11.37 -8.50 -24.15
N THR A 145 -11.12 -8.22 -25.43
CA THR A 145 -9.75 -8.06 -25.95
C THR A 145 -9.04 -6.88 -25.31
N LEU A 146 -9.73 -5.75 -25.16
CA LEU A 146 -9.18 -4.56 -24.50
C LEU A 146 -8.87 -4.85 -23.04
N LEU A 147 -9.80 -5.47 -22.31
CA LEU A 147 -9.65 -5.80 -20.89
C LEU A 147 -8.51 -6.80 -20.66
N THR A 148 -8.39 -7.83 -21.49
CA THR A 148 -7.25 -8.78 -21.43
C THR A 148 -5.92 -8.06 -21.65
N SER A 149 -5.90 -7.06 -22.51
CA SER A 149 -4.71 -6.24 -22.73
C SER A 149 -4.38 -5.41 -21.47
N LEU A 150 -5.40 -4.84 -20.80
CA LEU A 150 -5.21 -4.08 -19.56
C LEU A 150 -4.71 -4.96 -18.42
N GLU A 151 -5.22 -6.18 -18.27
CA GLU A 151 -4.71 -7.16 -17.29
C GLU A 151 -3.23 -7.49 -17.54
N ALA A 152 -2.85 -7.66 -18.81
CA ALA A 152 -1.46 -7.92 -19.19
C ALA A 152 -0.52 -6.71 -18.90
N TYR A 153 -1.09 -5.52 -18.84
CA TYR A 153 -0.38 -4.28 -18.48
C TYR A 153 -0.33 -4.01 -16.97
N GLY A 154 -0.70 -5.00 -16.12
CA GLY A 154 -0.48 -4.89 -14.67
C GLY A 154 0.85 -4.23 -14.38
N GLN A 155 0.81 -3.00 -13.82
CA GLN A 155 2.02 -2.21 -13.66
C GLN A 155 2.67 -2.55 -12.32
N SER A 156 3.95 -2.94 -12.38
CA SER A 156 4.84 -2.90 -11.24
C SER A 156 5.51 -1.53 -11.22
N VAL A 157 5.25 -0.76 -10.18
CA VAL A 157 5.79 0.60 -10.00
C VAL A 157 6.87 0.53 -8.92
N PRO A 158 8.13 0.85 -9.24
CA PRO A 158 9.16 0.96 -8.22
C PRO A 158 8.82 2.13 -7.29
N VAL A 159 8.89 1.87 -5.99
CA VAL A 159 8.66 2.86 -4.94
C VAL A 159 9.95 3.05 -4.17
N GLU A 160 10.42 4.29 -4.10
CA GLU A 160 11.47 4.76 -3.20
C GLU A 160 10.98 6.06 -2.58
N GLN A 161 10.44 5.99 -1.37
CA GLN A 161 9.87 7.15 -0.70
C GLN A 161 10.20 7.14 0.78
N VAL A 162 10.16 8.32 1.39
CA VAL A 162 10.28 8.48 2.84
C VAL A 162 8.93 8.93 3.37
N VAL A 163 8.33 8.11 4.22
CA VAL A 163 7.08 8.43 4.89
C VAL A 163 7.38 9.17 6.17
N ARG A 164 6.80 10.35 6.34
CA ARG A 164 6.85 11.11 7.57
C ARG A 164 5.72 10.68 8.50
N LEU A 165 6.07 10.48 9.77
CA LEU A 165 5.10 10.18 10.83
C LEU A 165 5.27 11.18 11.97
N VAL A 166 4.16 11.45 12.65
CA VAL A 166 4.12 12.24 13.88
C VAL A 166 3.42 11.42 14.95
N ARG A 167 3.88 11.52 16.18
CA ARG A 167 3.21 10.89 17.32
C ARG A 167 2.18 11.84 17.90
N GLU A 168 0.91 11.50 17.73
CA GLU A 168 -0.25 12.21 18.25
C GLU A 168 -0.94 11.35 19.31
N ASP A 169 -1.11 11.86 20.52
CA ASP A 169 -1.72 11.14 21.65
C ASP A 169 -1.09 9.75 21.93
N GLY A 170 0.23 9.66 21.73
CA GLY A 170 0.99 8.42 21.93
C GLY A 170 0.96 7.43 20.76
N THR A 171 0.22 7.72 19.70
CA THR A 171 0.06 6.89 18.50
C THR A 171 0.80 7.51 17.30
N TRP A 172 1.52 6.70 16.54
CA TRP A 172 2.15 7.15 15.31
C TRP A 172 1.13 7.30 14.19
N LYS A 173 1.07 8.50 13.61
CA LYS A 173 0.21 8.88 12.50
C LYS A 173 1.04 9.12 11.25
N VAL A 174 0.52 8.72 10.09
CA VAL A 174 1.16 8.94 8.79
C VAL A 174 0.80 10.34 8.30
N CYS A 175 1.81 11.18 8.11
CA CYS A 175 1.62 12.52 7.58
C CYS A 175 2.03 12.56 6.11
N GLN A 176 1.25 13.28 5.32
CA GLN A 176 1.67 13.61 3.97
C GLN A 176 2.98 14.40 4.08
N SER A 177 4.06 13.90 3.47
CA SER A 177 5.24 14.74 3.27
C SER A 177 4.78 15.91 2.40
N GLU A 178 4.98 17.13 2.86
CA GLU A 178 5.00 18.25 1.94
C GLU A 178 6.06 17.83 0.90
N LEU A 179 5.60 17.49 -0.29
CA LEU A 179 6.49 17.37 -1.42
C LEU A 179 7.12 18.76 -1.52
N ASP A 180 8.34 18.90 -0.98
CA ASP A 180 9.14 20.09 -1.14
C ASP A 180 9.11 20.40 -2.63
N GLY A 181 8.29 21.40 -2.95
CA GLY A 181 8.11 21.86 -4.30
C GLY A 181 9.45 22.34 -4.83
N THR A 182 10.20 21.42 -5.40
CA THR A 182 11.23 21.76 -6.38
C THR A 182 10.50 22.32 -7.60
N ARG A 183 10.28 23.64 -7.54
CA ARG A 183 10.02 24.47 -8.72
C ARG A 183 11.27 24.54 -9.59
#